data_84888f358130b3c5a076aaef47e6128a
#
_entry.id   84888f358130b3c5a076aaef47e6128a
#
_cell.length_a   1.000
_cell.length_b   1.000
_cell.length_c   1.000
_cell.angle_alpha   90.00
_cell.angle_beta   90.00
_cell.angle_gamma   90.00
#
_symmetry.space_group_name_H-M   'P 1'
#
loop_
_entity.id
_entity.type
_entity.pdbx_description
1 polymer ?
#
loop_
_entity_poly.entity_id
_entity_poly.type
_entity_poly.pdbx_seq_one_letter_code
_entity_poly.pdbx_strand_id
1 'polypeptide(L)'
;QNVTLTLSTGTGVLAGTVTQATNASGVATFADLSINLVGVKNVTATAGALTVVSNAFTITVSGATTINFVQQPSNASAGATIAPAVTVSITDTFGNPISGQNVTLNLSTGTGVLSGTLTQATDGSGIATFADLSINLIGVKNLTAIAGALNVVSNAFTITSATATNISFSGQPSNAVAGATIAPAVTVTLLDGFGNPVSGQ
;
A
#
# COMPACT_ATOMS: atom_id res chain seq x y z
N GLN A 1 -16.11 -48.99 2.97
CA GLN A 1 -15.19 -48.51 1.94
C GLN A 1 -14.76 -47.09 2.26
N ASN A 2 -13.47 -46.83 2.32
CA ASN A 2 -12.99 -45.46 2.50
C ASN A 2 -13.02 -44.71 1.15
N VAL A 3 -13.44 -43.45 1.21
CA VAL A 3 -13.39 -42.48 0.10
C VAL A 3 -12.41 -41.37 0.52
N THR A 4 -11.48 -41.03 -0.37
CA THR A 4 -10.53 -39.93 -0.16
C THR A 4 -10.77 -38.83 -1.19
N LEU A 5 -10.80 -37.57 -0.74
CA LEU A 5 -10.88 -36.38 -1.59
C LEU A 5 -9.52 -35.72 -1.75
N THR A 6 -9.21 -35.32 -2.98
CA THR A 6 -8.02 -34.52 -3.31
C THR A 6 -8.41 -33.33 -4.18
N LEU A 7 -7.70 -32.21 -4.04
CA LEU A 7 -7.83 -31.07 -4.95
C LEU A 7 -7.21 -31.45 -6.29
N SER A 8 -8.00 -31.41 -7.37
CA SER A 8 -7.55 -31.82 -8.71
C SER A 8 -7.40 -30.66 -9.67
N THR A 9 -8.06 -29.52 -9.44
CA THR A 9 -7.94 -28.31 -10.26
C THR A 9 -7.78 -27.10 -9.36
N GLY A 10 -6.94 -26.15 -9.79
CA GLY A 10 -6.61 -24.92 -9.08
C GLY A 10 -5.51 -25.10 -8.04
N THR A 11 -5.15 -24.00 -7.39
CA THR A 11 -4.12 -23.94 -6.36
C THR A 11 -4.73 -23.92 -4.97
N GLY A 12 -3.91 -24.16 -3.94
CA GLY A 12 -4.33 -24.14 -2.54
C GLY A 12 -4.23 -25.51 -1.86
N VAL A 13 -4.59 -25.54 -0.61
CA VAL A 13 -4.62 -26.74 0.22
C VAL A 13 -6.06 -27.09 0.53
N LEU A 14 -6.47 -28.31 0.22
CA LEU A 14 -7.71 -28.89 0.71
C LEU A 14 -7.46 -29.40 2.14
N ALA A 15 -8.10 -28.74 3.09
CA ALA A 15 -7.99 -29.04 4.52
C ALA A 15 -9.30 -29.61 5.06
N GLY A 16 -9.24 -30.18 6.26
CA GLY A 16 -10.34 -30.90 6.91
C GLY A 16 -10.15 -32.42 6.85
N THR A 17 -11.19 -33.16 7.13
CA THR A 17 -11.18 -34.62 7.10
C THR A 17 -11.36 -35.12 5.66
N VAL A 18 -10.27 -35.31 4.94
CA VAL A 18 -10.29 -35.66 3.51
C VAL A 18 -10.51 -37.15 3.22
N THR A 19 -10.55 -38.00 4.23
CA THR A 19 -10.85 -39.43 4.07
C THR A 19 -11.98 -39.84 5.03
N GLN A 20 -13.07 -40.40 4.48
CA GLN A 20 -14.22 -40.85 5.22
C GLN A 20 -14.69 -42.26 4.78
N ALA A 21 -15.12 -43.06 5.73
CA ALA A 21 -15.76 -44.34 5.42
C ALA A 21 -17.22 -44.12 4.97
N THR A 22 -17.69 -44.92 4.04
CA THR A 22 -19.11 -44.95 3.68
C THR A 22 -19.95 -45.56 4.82
N ASN A 23 -21.14 -45.01 5.04
CA ASN A 23 -22.17 -45.56 5.94
C ASN A 23 -22.87 -46.80 5.30
N ALA A 24 -23.90 -47.32 5.99
CA ALA A 24 -24.69 -48.48 5.53
C ALA A 24 -25.43 -48.22 4.19
N SER A 25 -25.69 -46.96 3.85
CA SER A 25 -26.29 -46.54 2.56
C SER A 25 -25.24 -46.27 1.48
N GLY A 26 -23.95 -46.54 1.72
CA GLY A 26 -22.88 -46.31 0.77
C GLY A 26 -22.44 -44.82 0.65
N VAL A 27 -22.82 -43.95 1.59
CA VAL A 27 -22.52 -42.51 1.55
C VAL A 27 -21.36 -42.19 2.49
N ALA A 28 -20.31 -41.50 1.96
CA ALA A 28 -19.27 -40.85 2.76
C ALA A 28 -19.57 -39.33 2.83
N THR A 29 -19.59 -38.77 4.05
CA THR A 29 -19.93 -37.34 4.29
C THR A 29 -18.70 -36.57 4.76
N PHE A 30 -18.40 -35.47 4.08
CA PHE A 30 -17.28 -34.57 4.35
C PHE A 30 -17.85 -33.21 4.79
N ALA A 31 -17.88 -32.93 6.08
CA ALA A 31 -18.58 -31.78 6.66
C ALA A 31 -17.66 -30.58 7.01
N ASP A 32 -16.34 -30.75 6.98
CA ASP A 32 -15.35 -29.81 7.52
C ASP A 32 -14.30 -29.35 6.49
N LEU A 33 -14.56 -29.57 5.20
CA LEU A 33 -13.60 -29.23 4.14
C LEU A 33 -13.50 -27.72 3.96
N SER A 34 -12.27 -27.26 3.72
CA SER A 34 -11.97 -25.88 3.36
C SER A 34 -10.81 -25.79 2.38
N ILE A 35 -10.74 -24.70 1.60
CA ILE A 35 -9.63 -24.41 0.68
C ILE A 35 -9.21 -22.95 0.90
N ASN A 36 -7.91 -22.71 1.06
CA ASN A 36 -7.35 -21.41 1.46
C ASN A 36 -7.09 -20.43 0.31
N LEU A 37 -6.93 -20.89 -0.95
CA LEU A 37 -6.65 -20.01 -2.09
C LEU A 37 -7.85 -19.88 -3.01
N VAL A 38 -8.08 -18.65 -3.49
CA VAL A 38 -9.18 -18.28 -4.39
C VAL A 38 -9.08 -18.92 -5.78
N GLY A 39 -10.20 -18.91 -6.50
CA GLY A 39 -10.30 -19.34 -7.90
C GLY A 39 -11.16 -20.59 -8.08
N VAL A 40 -11.25 -21.03 -9.33
CA VAL A 40 -12.05 -22.21 -9.73
C VAL A 40 -11.34 -23.48 -9.28
N LYS A 41 -12.11 -24.40 -8.71
CA LYS A 41 -11.64 -25.66 -8.13
C LYS A 41 -12.46 -26.85 -8.63
N ASN A 42 -11.84 -28.03 -8.64
CA ASN A 42 -12.51 -29.33 -8.65
C ASN A 42 -11.85 -30.20 -7.58
N VAL A 43 -12.59 -31.11 -7.02
CA VAL A 43 -12.06 -32.18 -6.17
C VAL A 43 -12.29 -33.54 -6.85
N THR A 44 -11.35 -34.46 -6.66
CA THR A 44 -11.46 -35.85 -7.12
C THR A 44 -11.73 -36.74 -5.90
N ALA A 45 -12.77 -37.54 -5.96
CA ALA A 45 -13.05 -38.60 -5.00
C ALA A 45 -12.46 -39.91 -5.51
N THR A 46 -11.74 -40.64 -4.62
CA THR A 46 -11.10 -41.91 -4.90
C THR A 46 -11.52 -42.96 -3.88
N ALA A 47 -11.94 -44.13 -4.35
CA ALA A 47 -12.27 -45.27 -3.52
C ALA A 47 -11.72 -46.58 -4.14
N GLY A 48 -10.55 -47.01 -3.66
CA GLY A 48 -9.80 -48.11 -4.29
C GLY A 48 -9.37 -47.71 -5.72
N ALA A 49 -9.81 -48.46 -6.72
CA ALA A 49 -9.54 -48.14 -8.12
C ALA A 49 -10.55 -47.17 -8.79
N LEU A 50 -11.60 -46.82 -8.08
CA LEU A 50 -12.66 -45.91 -8.60
C LEU A 50 -12.31 -44.45 -8.33
N THR A 51 -12.51 -43.61 -9.37
CA THR A 51 -12.30 -42.16 -9.28
C THR A 51 -13.43 -41.41 -9.95
N VAL A 52 -13.80 -40.22 -9.40
CA VAL A 52 -14.74 -39.30 -10.03
C VAL A 52 -14.35 -37.86 -9.65
N VAL A 53 -14.49 -36.94 -10.62
CA VAL A 53 -14.23 -35.51 -10.44
C VAL A 53 -15.54 -34.77 -10.20
N SER A 54 -15.55 -33.82 -9.26
CA SER A 54 -16.71 -32.96 -9.00
C SER A 54 -16.96 -31.99 -10.14
N ASN A 55 -18.16 -31.38 -10.17
CA ASN A 55 -18.35 -30.13 -10.90
C ASN A 55 -17.41 -29.07 -10.39
N ALA A 56 -17.08 -28.08 -11.25
CA ALA A 56 -16.31 -26.91 -10.86
C ALA A 56 -17.07 -26.04 -9.86
N PHE A 57 -16.37 -25.53 -8.87
CA PHE A 57 -16.86 -24.54 -7.90
C PHE A 57 -15.83 -23.47 -7.66
N THR A 58 -16.21 -22.31 -7.12
CA THR A 58 -15.30 -21.17 -6.95
C THR A 58 -15.10 -20.87 -5.46
N ILE A 59 -13.85 -20.76 -5.05
CA ILE A 59 -13.45 -20.19 -3.77
C ILE A 59 -13.24 -18.68 -3.99
N THR A 60 -13.91 -17.86 -3.20
CA THR A 60 -13.79 -16.39 -3.23
C THR A 60 -12.95 -15.90 -2.05
N VAL A 61 -12.50 -14.63 -2.11
CA VAL A 61 -11.75 -13.99 -1.03
C VAL A 61 -12.57 -13.96 0.25
N SER A 62 -11.89 -14.06 1.38
CA SER A 62 -12.44 -13.71 2.69
C SER A 62 -12.36 -12.19 2.92
N GLY A 63 -12.72 -11.70 4.09
CA GLY A 63 -12.59 -10.27 4.43
C GLY A 63 -11.12 -9.81 4.44
N ALA A 64 -10.90 -8.54 4.11
CA ALA A 64 -9.57 -7.93 4.19
C ALA A 64 -9.05 -7.96 5.64
N THR A 65 -7.82 -8.42 5.82
CA THR A 65 -7.16 -8.52 7.14
C THR A 65 -5.80 -7.83 7.18
N THR A 66 -5.18 -7.61 6.03
CA THR A 66 -3.82 -7.08 5.93
C THR A 66 -3.75 -5.94 4.94
N ILE A 67 -3.08 -4.84 5.33
CA ILE A 67 -2.73 -3.71 4.49
C ILE A 67 -1.23 -3.43 4.62
N ASN A 68 -0.51 -3.26 3.50
CA ASN A 68 0.93 -3.00 3.50
C ASN A 68 1.33 -2.04 2.38
N PHE A 69 2.35 -1.19 2.62
CA PHE A 69 3.05 -0.53 1.52
C PHE A 69 3.93 -1.55 0.80
N VAL A 70 3.72 -1.71 -0.50
CA VAL A 70 4.57 -2.54 -1.38
C VAL A 70 5.69 -1.68 -1.94
N GLN A 71 5.36 -0.51 -2.50
CA GLN A 71 6.33 0.52 -2.84
C GLN A 71 6.19 1.67 -1.84
N GLN A 72 7.24 1.86 -1.05
CA GLN A 72 7.33 2.96 -0.09
C GLN A 72 7.50 4.31 -0.80
N PRO A 73 7.00 5.42 -0.19
CA PRO A 73 7.32 6.76 -0.69
C PRO A 73 8.83 7.03 -0.62
N SER A 74 9.35 7.73 -1.60
CA SER A 74 10.76 8.15 -1.70
C SER A 74 10.93 9.64 -1.43
N ASN A 75 12.18 10.07 -1.20
CA ASN A 75 12.53 11.49 -1.11
C ASN A 75 12.20 12.23 -2.40
N ALA A 76 11.75 13.48 -2.28
CA ALA A 76 11.40 14.34 -3.40
C ALA A 76 11.66 15.82 -3.05
N SER A 77 11.70 16.70 -4.05
CA SER A 77 11.67 18.15 -3.82
C SER A 77 10.23 18.62 -3.58
N ALA A 78 10.04 19.73 -2.89
CA ALA A 78 8.74 20.35 -2.66
C ALA A 78 7.97 20.54 -3.97
N GLY A 79 6.72 20.06 -4.01
CA GLY A 79 5.84 20.10 -5.18
C GLY A 79 6.16 19.11 -6.30
N ALA A 80 7.30 18.44 -6.27
CA ALA A 80 7.62 17.39 -7.26
C ALA A 80 6.86 16.10 -6.95
N THR A 81 6.54 15.34 -8.01
CA THR A 81 5.92 14.04 -7.88
C THR A 81 6.85 13.06 -7.17
N ILE A 82 6.31 12.37 -6.15
CA ILE A 82 7.01 11.28 -5.46
C ILE A 82 7.10 10.07 -6.40
N ALA A 83 8.32 9.70 -6.78
CA ALA A 83 8.58 8.61 -7.72
C ALA A 83 9.65 7.64 -7.18
N PRO A 84 9.48 6.31 -7.37
CA PRO A 84 8.40 5.64 -8.11
C PRO A 84 7.03 5.79 -7.42
N ALA A 85 5.95 5.48 -8.16
CA ALA A 85 4.58 5.54 -7.63
C ALA A 85 4.45 4.74 -6.33
N VAL A 86 3.82 5.32 -5.33
CA VAL A 86 3.54 4.63 -4.06
C VAL A 86 2.48 3.57 -4.29
N THR A 87 2.70 2.34 -3.80
CA THR A 87 1.71 1.26 -3.93
C THR A 87 1.39 0.62 -2.60
N VAL A 88 0.12 0.25 -2.42
CA VAL A 88 -0.40 -0.36 -1.20
C VAL A 88 -1.16 -1.64 -1.58
N SER A 89 -0.89 -2.74 -0.88
CA SER A 89 -1.59 -4.01 -1.06
C SER A 89 -2.63 -4.26 0.03
N ILE A 90 -3.71 -4.93 -0.35
CA ILE A 90 -4.70 -5.46 0.59
C ILE A 90 -4.90 -6.94 0.31
N THR A 91 -4.81 -7.75 1.37
CA THR A 91 -5.02 -9.20 1.29
C THR A 91 -5.92 -9.70 2.42
N ASP A 92 -6.46 -10.90 2.22
CA ASP A 92 -7.12 -11.65 3.30
C ASP A 92 -6.09 -12.39 4.17
N THR A 93 -6.58 -13.16 5.15
CA THR A 93 -5.73 -13.92 6.11
C THR A 93 -4.89 -15.01 5.45
N PHE A 94 -5.23 -15.43 4.23
CA PHE A 94 -4.49 -16.44 3.48
C PHE A 94 -3.56 -15.85 2.41
N GLY A 95 -3.50 -14.51 2.34
CA GLY A 95 -2.71 -13.78 1.35
C GLY A 95 -3.40 -13.63 0.00
N ASN A 96 -4.69 -13.97 -0.12
CA ASN A 96 -5.42 -13.72 -1.36
C ASN A 96 -5.63 -12.22 -1.58
N PRO A 97 -5.39 -11.71 -2.80
CA PRO A 97 -5.56 -10.29 -3.09
C PRO A 97 -7.03 -9.85 -3.03
N ILE A 98 -7.28 -8.71 -2.41
CA ILE A 98 -8.60 -8.09 -2.34
C ILE A 98 -8.69 -6.98 -3.40
N SER A 99 -9.53 -7.18 -4.41
CA SER A 99 -9.76 -6.21 -5.49
C SER A 99 -10.91 -5.26 -5.16
N GLY A 100 -10.85 -4.02 -5.70
CA GLY A 100 -11.92 -3.03 -5.58
C GLY A 100 -12.05 -2.38 -4.21
N GLN A 101 -11.10 -2.61 -3.30
CA GLN A 101 -11.06 -1.97 -1.98
C GLN A 101 -10.42 -0.58 -2.08
N ASN A 102 -11.14 0.46 -1.65
CA ASN A 102 -10.57 1.81 -1.61
C ASN A 102 -9.51 1.93 -0.52
N VAL A 103 -8.35 2.47 -0.91
CA VAL A 103 -7.25 2.86 -0.05
C VAL A 103 -7.13 4.38 -0.11
N THR A 104 -7.08 5.04 1.05
CA THR A 104 -6.86 6.49 1.16
C THR A 104 -5.53 6.76 1.84
N LEU A 105 -4.71 7.66 1.27
CA LEU A 105 -3.46 8.12 1.85
C LEU A 105 -3.64 9.47 2.55
N ASN A 106 -3.08 9.59 3.74
CA ASN A 106 -3.00 10.83 4.51
C ASN A 106 -1.55 11.11 4.92
N LEU A 107 -1.19 12.39 4.99
CA LEU A 107 0.06 12.82 5.63
C LEU A 107 -0.10 12.65 7.15
N SER A 108 0.69 11.81 7.78
CA SER A 108 0.60 11.50 9.21
C SER A 108 1.70 12.11 10.06
N THR A 109 2.85 12.43 9.45
CA THR A 109 3.98 13.10 10.13
C THR A 109 4.49 14.24 9.28
N GLY A 110 4.88 15.33 9.93
CA GLY A 110 5.37 16.55 9.30
C GLY A 110 4.26 17.53 8.94
N THR A 111 4.66 18.67 8.39
CA THR A 111 3.77 19.75 7.94
C THR A 111 3.67 19.77 6.42
N GLY A 112 2.66 20.46 5.90
CA GLY A 112 2.42 20.62 4.47
C GLY A 112 1.11 20.00 4.02
N VAL A 113 0.88 20.07 2.71
CA VAL A 113 -0.30 19.51 2.06
C VAL A 113 0.15 18.36 1.17
N LEU A 114 -0.41 17.18 1.39
CA LEU A 114 -0.33 16.06 0.46
C LEU A 114 -1.33 16.30 -0.66
N SER A 115 -0.86 16.33 -1.89
CA SER A 115 -1.64 16.58 -3.11
C SER A 115 -1.53 15.40 -4.07
N GLY A 116 -2.44 15.35 -5.04
CA GLY A 116 -2.59 14.27 -6.01
C GLY A 116 -3.86 13.47 -5.77
N THR A 117 -3.95 12.30 -6.36
CA THR A 117 -5.09 11.37 -6.18
C THR A 117 -4.89 10.58 -4.88
N LEU A 118 -5.56 11.00 -3.80
CA LEU A 118 -5.35 10.46 -2.45
C LEU A 118 -6.15 9.19 -2.17
N THR A 119 -7.11 8.81 -3.01
CA THR A 119 -7.89 7.58 -2.85
C THR A 119 -7.87 6.79 -4.15
N GLN A 120 -7.46 5.53 -4.07
CA GLN A 120 -7.40 4.59 -5.19
C GLN A 120 -7.99 3.23 -4.77
N ALA A 121 -8.71 2.60 -5.70
CA ALA A 121 -9.18 1.24 -5.51
C ALA A 121 -8.06 0.24 -5.85
N THR A 122 -8.01 -0.87 -5.13
CA THR A 122 -7.11 -1.97 -5.46
C THR A 122 -7.53 -2.65 -6.76
N ASP A 123 -6.56 -3.03 -7.58
CA ASP A 123 -6.73 -3.78 -8.82
C ASP A 123 -6.97 -5.29 -8.56
N GLY A 124 -6.99 -6.11 -9.63
CA GLY A 124 -7.14 -7.57 -9.55
C GLY A 124 -6.02 -8.29 -8.79
N SER A 125 -4.88 -7.63 -8.59
CA SER A 125 -3.75 -8.11 -7.77
C SER A 125 -3.80 -7.61 -6.33
N GLY A 126 -4.87 -6.90 -5.94
CA GLY A 126 -5.02 -6.30 -4.62
C GLY A 126 -4.16 -5.07 -4.38
N ILE A 127 -3.69 -4.38 -5.45
CA ILE A 127 -2.77 -3.24 -5.36
C ILE A 127 -3.49 -1.94 -5.72
N ALA A 128 -3.41 -0.94 -4.83
CA ALA A 128 -3.75 0.45 -5.09
C ALA A 128 -2.48 1.23 -5.46
N THR A 129 -2.48 1.96 -6.59
CA THR A 129 -1.31 2.69 -7.11
C THR A 129 -1.55 4.20 -7.10
N PHE A 130 -0.62 4.96 -6.51
CA PHE A 130 -0.65 6.41 -6.36
C PHE A 130 0.55 7.01 -7.11
N ALA A 131 0.32 7.53 -8.31
CA ALA A 131 1.37 7.93 -9.24
C ALA A 131 1.63 9.45 -9.30
N ASP A 132 0.79 10.27 -8.66
CA ASP A 132 0.78 11.72 -8.79
C ASP A 132 0.93 12.48 -7.45
N LEU A 133 1.38 11.79 -6.41
CA LEU A 133 1.54 12.38 -5.07
C LEU A 133 2.64 13.42 -5.02
N SER A 134 2.39 14.53 -4.34
CA SER A 134 3.40 15.56 -4.05
C SER A 134 3.14 16.21 -2.69
N ILE A 135 4.18 16.82 -2.09
CA ILE A 135 4.07 17.56 -0.83
C ILE A 135 4.80 18.89 -0.97
N ASN A 136 4.19 19.98 -0.51
CA ASN A 136 4.69 21.34 -0.74
C ASN A 136 5.69 21.85 0.31
N LEU A 137 5.76 21.28 1.53
CA LEU A 137 6.67 21.76 2.58
C LEU A 137 7.76 20.77 2.91
N ILE A 138 8.97 21.29 3.15
CA ILE A 138 10.18 20.52 3.47
C ILE A 138 10.09 19.78 4.81
N GLY A 139 10.98 18.80 4.99
CA GLY A 139 11.17 18.04 6.23
C GLY A 139 10.79 16.57 6.10
N VAL A 140 10.94 15.85 7.20
CA VAL A 140 10.63 14.41 7.28
C VAL A 140 9.13 14.19 7.30
N LYS A 141 8.67 13.20 6.54
CA LYS A 141 7.25 12.84 6.34
C LYS A 141 7.03 11.34 6.52
N ASN A 142 5.80 11.00 6.94
CA ASN A 142 5.24 9.65 6.79
C ASN A 142 3.84 9.77 6.21
N LEU A 143 3.43 8.77 5.45
CA LEU A 143 2.06 8.60 4.98
C LEU A 143 1.38 7.49 5.80
N THR A 144 0.08 7.64 6.03
CA THR A 144 -0.76 6.55 6.53
C THR A 144 -1.72 6.13 5.42
N ALA A 145 -1.71 4.84 5.08
CA ALA A 145 -2.69 4.22 4.21
C ALA A 145 -3.83 3.64 5.06
N ILE A 146 -5.08 3.91 4.65
CA ILE A 146 -6.30 3.52 5.36
C ILE A 146 -7.23 2.81 4.38
N ALA A 147 -7.76 1.64 4.79
CA ALA A 147 -8.78 0.89 4.08
C ALA A 147 -9.79 0.30 5.07
N GLY A 148 -10.95 0.96 5.23
CA GLY A 148 -11.92 0.62 6.28
C GLY A 148 -11.31 0.75 7.67
N ALA A 149 -11.27 -0.36 8.43
CA ALA A 149 -10.64 -0.40 9.75
C ALA A 149 -9.12 -0.66 9.71
N LEU A 150 -8.58 -1.05 8.55
CA LEU A 150 -7.15 -1.33 8.40
C LEU A 150 -6.37 -0.05 8.16
N ASN A 151 -5.19 0.06 8.77
CA ASN A 151 -4.26 1.15 8.52
C ASN A 151 -2.80 0.69 8.65
N VAL A 152 -1.90 1.38 7.96
CA VAL A 152 -0.45 1.16 8.03
C VAL A 152 0.28 2.47 7.75
N VAL A 153 1.39 2.69 8.46
CA VAL A 153 2.25 3.87 8.29
C VAL A 153 3.46 3.51 7.43
N SER A 154 3.80 4.40 6.49
CA SER A 154 4.98 4.24 5.61
C SER A 154 6.29 4.39 6.39
N ASN A 155 7.40 3.98 5.76
CA ASN A 155 8.73 4.44 6.17
C ASN A 155 8.80 5.97 6.07
N ALA A 156 9.69 6.58 6.86
CA ALA A 156 9.97 8.00 6.79
C ALA A 156 10.71 8.33 5.48
N PHE A 157 10.35 9.46 4.87
CA PHE A 157 11.02 10.03 3.69
C PHE A 157 11.16 11.55 3.87
N THR A 158 11.99 12.19 3.07
CA THR A 158 12.29 13.62 3.22
C THR A 158 11.86 14.40 1.99
N ILE A 159 11.15 15.52 2.22
CA ILE A 159 10.94 16.54 1.20
C ILE A 159 12.00 17.62 1.40
N THR A 160 12.77 17.89 0.34
CA THR A 160 13.77 18.96 0.25
C THR A 160 13.18 20.19 -0.43
N SER A 161 13.83 21.35 -0.31
CA SER A 161 13.40 22.53 -1.04
C SER A 161 13.47 22.32 -2.56
N ALA A 162 12.56 22.95 -3.29
CA ALA A 162 12.64 23.10 -4.73
C ALA A 162 13.69 24.19 -5.08
N THR A 163 13.87 24.45 -6.39
CA THR A 163 14.73 25.55 -6.85
C THR A 163 14.25 26.88 -6.31
N ALA A 164 15.19 27.73 -5.86
CA ALA A 164 14.88 29.06 -5.38
C ALA A 164 14.21 29.91 -6.48
N THR A 165 13.10 30.55 -6.12
CA THR A 165 12.34 31.44 -7.01
C THR A 165 12.19 32.85 -6.43
N ASN A 166 12.53 33.04 -5.15
CA ASN A 166 12.42 34.31 -4.47
C ASN A 166 13.68 34.59 -3.66
N ILE A 167 14.14 35.83 -3.76
CA ILE A 167 15.23 36.39 -2.95
C ILE A 167 14.79 37.70 -2.33
N SER A 168 15.05 37.90 -1.06
CA SER A 168 14.67 39.11 -0.34
C SER A 168 15.68 39.45 0.75
N PHE A 169 15.82 40.75 1.06
CA PHE A 169 16.54 41.14 2.27
C PHE A 169 15.71 40.87 3.50
N SER A 170 16.22 40.04 4.40
CA SER A 170 15.68 39.84 5.74
C SER A 170 16.26 40.81 6.76
N GLY A 171 17.48 41.31 6.50
CA GLY A 171 18.10 42.41 7.23
C GLY A 171 18.61 43.47 6.25
N GLN A 172 17.99 44.65 6.23
CA GLN A 172 18.34 45.75 5.36
C GLN A 172 19.65 46.40 5.80
N PRO A 173 20.50 46.90 4.83
CA PRO A 173 21.64 47.73 5.17
C PRO A 173 21.22 49.03 5.87
N SER A 174 22.00 49.51 6.81
CA SER A 174 21.87 50.81 7.46
C SER A 174 22.90 51.81 7.00
N ASN A 175 22.72 53.07 7.33
CA ASN A 175 23.71 54.14 7.05
C ASN A 175 24.99 53.85 7.83
N ALA A 176 26.14 54.03 7.18
CA ALA A 176 27.46 53.92 7.78
C ALA A 176 28.40 55.03 7.22
N VAL A 177 29.45 55.35 7.95
CA VAL A 177 30.51 56.25 7.44
C VAL A 177 31.46 55.48 6.53
N ALA A 178 32.17 56.17 5.61
CA ALA A 178 33.06 55.53 4.68
C ALA A 178 34.12 54.69 5.39
N GLY A 179 34.26 53.41 4.99
CA GLY A 179 35.21 52.45 5.56
C GLY A 179 34.74 51.73 6.86
N ALA A 180 33.59 52.13 7.43
CA ALA A 180 33.02 51.43 8.57
C ALA A 180 32.15 50.21 8.16
N THR A 181 32.11 49.21 9.01
CA THR A 181 31.22 48.06 8.81
C THR A 181 29.75 48.48 8.92
N ILE A 182 28.93 48.06 7.96
CA ILE A 182 27.48 48.22 8.02
C ILE A 182 26.91 47.32 9.13
N ALA A 183 26.26 47.96 10.09
CA ALA A 183 25.66 47.28 11.23
C ALA A 183 24.18 47.71 11.41
N PRO A 184 23.24 46.77 11.70
CA PRO A 184 23.45 45.32 11.85
C PRO A 184 23.84 44.65 10.54
N ALA A 185 24.30 43.37 10.62
CA ALA A 185 24.69 42.61 9.44
C ALA A 185 23.54 42.52 8.42
N VAL A 186 23.87 42.74 7.15
CA VAL A 186 22.92 42.54 6.07
C VAL A 186 22.65 41.06 5.85
N THR A 187 21.38 40.66 5.83
CA THR A 187 20.97 39.28 5.60
C THR A 187 20.02 39.18 4.44
N VAL A 188 20.12 38.05 3.70
CA VAL A 188 19.31 37.75 2.51
C VAL A 188 18.71 36.33 2.70
N THR A 189 17.46 36.17 2.34
CA THR A 189 16.77 34.89 2.37
C THR A 189 16.43 34.46 0.96
N LEU A 190 16.73 33.19 0.64
CA LEU A 190 16.28 32.50 -0.56
C LEU A 190 15.14 31.56 -0.23
N LEU A 191 14.05 31.62 -1.00
CA LEU A 191 12.88 30.77 -0.84
C LEU A 191 12.51 30.12 -2.18
N ASP A 192 11.97 28.90 -2.13
CA ASP A 192 11.32 28.28 -3.27
C ASP A 192 9.90 28.83 -3.50
N GLY A 193 9.19 28.31 -4.53
CA GLY A 193 7.84 28.74 -4.88
C GLY A 193 6.76 28.42 -3.83
N PHE A 194 7.09 27.60 -2.83
CA PHE A 194 6.19 27.23 -1.72
C PHE A 194 6.54 27.97 -0.42
N GLY A 195 7.57 28.83 -0.44
CA GLY A 195 8.06 29.55 0.73
C GLY A 195 9.03 28.75 1.60
N ASN A 196 9.53 27.61 1.13
CA ASN A 196 10.54 26.86 1.88
C ASN A 196 11.92 27.54 1.73
N PRO A 197 12.72 27.62 2.81
CA PRO A 197 14.08 28.12 2.73
C PRO A 197 14.96 27.19 1.88
N VAL A 198 15.74 27.80 0.97
CA VAL A 198 16.67 27.08 0.10
C VAL A 198 18.08 27.27 0.63
N SER A 199 18.77 26.17 0.98
CA SER A 199 20.12 26.16 1.51
C SER A 199 21.11 25.54 0.52
N GLY A 200 22.39 25.96 0.59
CA GLY A 200 23.49 25.33 -0.16
C GLY A 200 23.52 25.63 -1.66
N GLN A 201 22.97 26.80 -2.07
CA GLN A 201 23.09 27.31 -3.44
C GLN A 201 24.44 28.05 -3.66
#